data_8578c80c3b528d6048034f9136ef2b24
#
_entry.id   8578c80c3b528d6048034f9136ef2b24
#
_cell.length_a   1.000
_cell.length_b   1.000
_cell.length_c   1.000
_cell.angle_alpha   90.00
_cell.angle_beta   90.00
_cell.angle_gamma   90.00
#
_symmetry.space_group_name_H-M   'P 1'
#
loop_
_entity.id
_entity.type
_entity.pdbx_description
1 polymer ?
#
loop_
_entity_poly.entity_id
_entity_poly.type
_entity_poly.pdbx_seq_one_letter_code
_entity_poly.pdbx_strand_id
1 'polypeptide(L)'
;MLVRFGCWQQICDEAMPDDPDSVPITTILLVYAKAIAHAALGELSTGREYQQEFYRRYREVPEWHIMANNPTRDILAVAKAMMNGEVEYHAGNHELGFHYLREACVLCDHLEYSEPWPWMHPPRHALGALLLEQNRVDEAIIHYQDDLGIGNRLPRCAQHPNNIWALHGYHECLLRLERHDDAAAIKPSLDEMIGHSDTNIISSCCCRGMQAS
;
A
#
# COMPACT_ATOMS: atom_id res chain seq x y z
N MET A 1 -3.20 -3.95 -9.24
CA MET A 1 -4.59 -3.45 -9.27
C MET A 1 -5.45 -4.13 -8.19
N LEU A 2 -5.65 -5.45 -8.19
CA LEU A 2 -6.55 -6.17 -7.26
C LEU A 2 -6.23 -5.94 -5.77
N VAL A 3 -4.93 -5.86 -5.39
CA VAL A 3 -4.50 -5.53 -4.00
C VAL A 3 -5.10 -4.19 -3.55
N ARG A 4 -5.09 -3.18 -4.43
CA ARG A 4 -5.62 -1.84 -4.14
C ARG A 4 -7.09 -1.87 -3.73
N PHE A 5 -7.86 -2.77 -4.36
CA PHE A 5 -9.31 -2.91 -4.14
C PHE A 5 -9.70 -4.02 -3.17
N GLY A 6 -8.71 -4.66 -2.52
CA GLY A 6 -8.99 -5.72 -1.54
C GLY A 6 -9.68 -6.95 -2.14
N CYS A 7 -9.46 -7.23 -3.43
CA CYS A 7 -10.06 -8.37 -4.11
C CYS A 7 -9.31 -9.66 -3.73
N TRP A 8 -9.24 -9.95 -2.44
CA TRP A 8 -8.36 -10.97 -1.87
C TRP A 8 -8.64 -12.37 -2.43
N GLN A 9 -9.91 -12.80 -2.47
CA GLN A 9 -10.26 -14.10 -3.02
C GLN A 9 -9.88 -14.23 -4.48
N GLN A 10 -10.12 -13.19 -5.28
CA GLN A 10 -9.75 -13.20 -6.69
C GLN A 10 -8.23 -13.33 -6.89
N ILE A 11 -7.43 -12.67 -6.02
CA ILE A 11 -5.97 -12.81 -6.04
C ILE A 11 -5.55 -14.24 -5.68
N CYS A 12 -6.16 -14.86 -4.69
CA CYS A 12 -5.87 -16.24 -4.31
C CYS A 12 -6.22 -17.23 -5.43
N ASP A 13 -7.31 -16.99 -6.15
CA ASP A 13 -7.77 -17.84 -7.24
C ASP A 13 -6.99 -17.63 -8.55
N GLU A 14 -6.24 -16.53 -8.67
CA GLU A 14 -5.44 -16.25 -9.87
C GLU A 14 -4.39 -17.34 -10.09
N ALA A 15 -4.36 -17.92 -11.29
CA ALA A 15 -3.39 -18.95 -11.62
C ALA A 15 -1.97 -18.38 -11.70
N MET A 16 -0.99 -19.18 -11.27
CA MET A 16 0.41 -18.85 -11.56
C MET A 16 0.68 -18.98 -13.07
N PRO A 17 1.60 -18.19 -13.65
CA PRO A 17 1.99 -18.36 -15.05
C PRO A 17 2.43 -19.80 -15.35
N ASP A 18 2.09 -20.31 -16.55
CA ASP A 18 2.48 -21.68 -16.98
C ASP A 18 4.00 -21.87 -16.96
N ASP A 19 4.74 -20.82 -17.32
CA ASP A 19 6.20 -20.76 -17.22
C ASP A 19 6.60 -19.55 -16.36
N PRO A 20 6.71 -19.73 -15.04
CA PRO A 20 7.03 -18.66 -14.10
C PRO A 20 8.39 -18.02 -14.33
N ASP A 21 9.33 -18.74 -14.93
CA ASP A 21 10.70 -18.28 -15.13
C ASP A 21 10.85 -17.46 -16.42
N SER A 22 9.92 -17.61 -17.37
CA SER A 22 9.87 -16.76 -18.57
C SER A 22 9.33 -15.35 -18.28
N VAL A 23 8.58 -15.16 -17.18
CA VAL A 23 7.99 -13.88 -16.76
C VAL A 23 8.29 -13.59 -15.30
N PRO A 24 9.58 -13.50 -14.90
CA PRO A 24 9.99 -13.51 -13.49
C PRO A 24 9.42 -12.34 -12.69
N ILE A 25 9.32 -11.14 -13.27
CA ILE A 25 8.82 -9.96 -12.57
C ILE A 25 7.31 -10.05 -12.36
N THR A 26 6.55 -10.51 -13.34
CA THR A 26 5.10 -10.75 -13.19
C THR A 26 4.86 -11.80 -12.11
N THR A 27 5.64 -12.87 -12.12
CA THR A 27 5.53 -13.96 -11.15
C THR A 27 5.80 -13.48 -9.73
N ILE A 28 6.88 -12.73 -9.50
CA ILE A 28 7.22 -12.24 -8.15
C ILE A 28 6.17 -11.25 -7.62
N LEU A 29 5.59 -10.42 -8.49
CA LEU A 29 4.50 -9.50 -8.11
C LEU A 29 3.20 -10.25 -7.80
N LEU A 30 2.91 -11.34 -8.50
CA LEU A 30 1.76 -12.20 -8.18
C LEU A 30 1.98 -12.93 -6.85
N VAL A 31 3.19 -13.44 -6.61
CA VAL A 31 3.56 -14.05 -5.32
C VAL A 31 3.41 -13.05 -4.17
N TYR A 32 3.87 -11.79 -4.36
CA TYR A 32 3.65 -10.69 -3.42
C TYR A 32 2.15 -10.50 -3.12
N ALA A 33 1.33 -10.41 -4.16
CA ALA A 33 -0.10 -10.19 -4.02
C ALA A 33 -0.79 -11.35 -3.27
N LYS A 34 -0.41 -12.61 -3.60
CA LYS A 34 -0.94 -13.81 -2.93
C LYS A 34 -0.54 -13.87 -1.46
N ALA A 35 0.70 -13.51 -1.11
CA ALA A 35 1.14 -13.47 0.29
C ALA A 35 0.24 -12.56 1.14
N ILE A 36 -0.05 -11.35 0.64
CA ILE A 36 -0.92 -10.39 1.32
C ILE A 36 -2.37 -10.90 1.34
N ALA A 37 -2.88 -11.39 0.21
CA ALA A 37 -4.27 -11.81 0.11
C ALA A 37 -4.60 -12.96 1.07
N HIS A 38 -3.75 -14.00 1.14
CA HIS A 38 -3.91 -15.09 2.10
C HIS A 38 -3.82 -14.60 3.55
N ALA A 39 -2.89 -13.69 3.86
CA ALA A 39 -2.78 -13.12 5.20
C ALA A 39 -4.05 -12.32 5.56
N ALA A 40 -4.59 -11.50 4.65
CA ALA A 40 -5.80 -10.72 4.85
C ALA A 40 -7.06 -11.59 5.04
N LEU A 41 -7.08 -12.79 4.43
CA LEU A 41 -8.14 -13.79 4.61
C LEU A 41 -7.95 -14.67 5.88
N GLY A 42 -6.89 -14.43 6.66
CA GLY A 42 -6.58 -15.21 7.86
C GLY A 42 -5.83 -16.51 7.59
N GLU A 43 -5.45 -16.79 6.35
CA GLU A 43 -4.72 -18.00 5.93
C GLU A 43 -3.20 -17.79 6.07
N LEU A 44 -2.76 -17.45 7.28
CA LEU A 44 -1.39 -17.01 7.56
C LEU A 44 -0.30 -18.01 7.13
N SER A 45 -0.56 -19.33 7.27
CA SER A 45 0.41 -20.35 6.84
C SER A 45 0.72 -20.23 5.36
N THR A 46 -0.33 -20.21 4.54
CA THR A 46 -0.23 -20.06 3.08
C THR A 46 0.40 -18.72 2.69
N GLY A 47 -0.01 -17.63 3.37
CA GLY A 47 0.60 -16.31 3.20
C GLY A 47 2.12 -16.34 3.44
N ARG A 48 2.58 -17.05 4.48
CA ARG A 48 4.01 -17.23 4.79
C ARG A 48 4.73 -18.08 3.73
N GLU A 49 4.11 -19.07 3.15
CA GLU A 49 4.69 -19.87 2.06
C GLU A 49 4.97 -18.98 0.84
N TYR A 50 4.00 -18.16 0.43
CA TYR A 50 4.19 -17.17 -0.64
C TYR A 50 5.23 -16.11 -0.28
N GLN A 51 5.31 -15.67 0.97
CA GLN A 51 6.36 -14.77 1.45
C GLN A 51 7.76 -15.38 1.28
N GLN A 52 7.95 -16.66 1.60
CA GLN A 52 9.23 -17.36 1.38
C GLN A 52 9.55 -17.50 -0.10
N GLU A 53 8.56 -17.82 -0.94
CA GLU A 53 8.74 -17.87 -2.38
C GLU A 53 9.12 -16.51 -2.96
N PHE A 54 8.51 -15.41 -2.46
CA PHE A 54 8.94 -14.06 -2.83
C PHE A 54 10.41 -13.83 -2.52
N TYR A 55 10.89 -14.21 -1.32
CA TYR A 55 12.29 -14.03 -0.95
C TYR A 55 13.24 -14.84 -1.81
N ARG A 56 12.84 -16.05 -2.20
CA ARG A 56 13.62 -16.88 -3.12
C ARG A 56 13.78 -16.18 -4.47
N ARG A 57 12.67 -15.77 -5.09
CA ARG A 57 12.66 -15.10 -6.39
C ARG A 57 13.34 -13.74 -6.36
N TYR A 58 13.16 -12.97 -5.30
CA TYR A 58 13.82 -11.66 -5.14
C TYR A 58 15.35 -11.76 -5.21
N ARG A 59 15.94 -12.83 -4.65
CA ARG A 59 17.39 -13.05 -4.70
C ARG A 59 17.89 -13.37 -6.12
N GLU A 60 17.03 -13.93 -6.97
CA GLU A 60 17.34 -14.31 -8.36
C GLU A 60 17.26 -13.12 -9.33
N VAL A 61 16.62 -12.00 -8.93
CA VAL A 61 16.55 -10.80 -9.79
C VAL A 61 17.95 -10.22 -9.98
N PRO A 62 18.42 -10.10 -11.24
CA PRO A 62 19.75 -9.55 -11.50
C PRO A 62 19.86 -8.08 -11.08
N GLU A 63 21.03 -7.68 -10.57
CA GLU A 63 21.28 -6.28 -10.15
C GLU A 63 21.18 -5.29 -11.30
N TRP A 64 21.53 -5.72 -12.50
CA TRP A 64 21.52 -4.90 -13.71
C TRP A 64 20.11 -4.73 -14.31
N HIS A 65 19.11 -5.48 -13.82
CA HIS A 65 17.74 -5.40 -14.37
C HIS A 65 17.07 -4.09 -13.95
N ILE A 66 16.63 -3.34 -14.93
CA ILE A 66 15.99 -2.03 -14.75
C ILE A 66 14.53 -2.11 -15.19
N MET A 67 13.63 -1.53 -14.40
CA MET A 67 12.22 -1.33 -14.73
C MET A 67 11.91 0.16 -14.61
N ALA A 68 11.43 0.78 -15.69
CA ALA A 68 11.32 2.23 -15.80
C ALA A 68 12.71 2.90 -15.54
N ASN A 69 12.80 3.83 -14.61
CA ASN A 69 14.05 4.53 -14.27
C ASN A 69 14.74 3.96 -13.03
N ASN A 70 14.31 2.80 -12.52
CA ASN A 70 14.79 2.26 -11.26
C ASN A 70 15.37 0.85 -11.43
N PRO A 71 16.40 0.49 -10.63
CA PRO A 71 16.75 -0.91 -10.46
C PRO A 71 15.51 -1.69 -10.02
N THR A 72 15.22 -2.81 -10.67
CA THR A 72 14.03 -3.60 -10.32
C THR A 72 14.07 -4.08 -8.88
N ARG A 73 15.26 -4.35 -8.35
CA ARG A 73 15.44 -4.71 -6.93
C ARG A 73 14.94 -3.62 -5.98
N ASP A 74 15.09 -2.34 -6.31
CA ASP A 74 14.65 -1.24 -5.45
C ASP A 74 13.12 -1.16 -5.43
N ILE A 75 12.47 -1.32 -6.60
CA ILE A 75 11.00 -1.40 -6.68
C ILE A 75 10.48 -2.62 -5.89
N LEU A 76 11.13 -3.77 -6.05
CA LEU A 76 10.76 -4.98 -5.32
C LEU A 76 11.12 -4.92 -3.82
N ALA A 77 12.05 -4.06 -3.41
CA ALA A 77 12.29 -3.79 -1.98
C ALA A 77 11.09 -3.11 -1.32
N VAL A 78 10.42 -2.19 -2.04
CA VAL A 78 9.14 -1.62 -1.58
C VAL A 78 8.09 -2.71 -1.43
N ALA A 79 7.93 -3.56 -2.46
CA ALA A 79 7.01 -4.70 -2.41
C ALA A 79 7.29 -5.62 -1.22
N LYS A 80 8.57 -5.96 -0.99
CA LYS A 80 9.01 -6.80 0.13
C LYS A 80 8.62 -6.20 1.48
N ALA A 81 8.89 -4.91 1.67
CA ALA A 81 8.60 -4.23 2.92
C ALA A 81 7.07 -4.12 3.14
N MET A 82 6.29 -3.79 2.12
CA MET A 82 4.82 -3.78 2.21
C MET A 82 4.26 -5.17 2.55
N MET A 83 4.70 -6.21 1.83
CA MET A 83 4.28 -7.59 2.09
C MET A 83 4.58 -8.01 3.53
N ASN A 84 5.80 -7.73 4.01
CA ASN A 84 6.17 -8.05 5.39
C ASN A 84 5.27 -7.29 6.38
N GLY A 85 5.02 -6.01 6.10
CA GLY A 85 4.18 -5.18 6.95
C GLY A 85 2.75 -5.71 7.07
N GLU A 86 2.11 -6.02 5.96
CA GLU A 86 0.73 -6.50 5.95
C GLU A 86 0.63 -7.92 6.51
N VAL A 87 1.55 -8.83 6.16
CA VAL A 87 1.56 -10.20 6.71
C VAL A 87 1.78 -10.19 8.23
N GLU A 88 2.71 -9.38 8.74
CA GLU A 88 2.93 -9.26 10.19
C GLU A 88 1.73 -8.62 10.90
N TYR A 89 1.12 -7.60 10.28
CA TYR A 89 -0.07 -6.96 10.83
C TYR A 89 -1.22 -7.97 10.99
N HIS A 90 -1.54 -8.73 9.94
CA HIS A 90 -2.58 -9.75 9.98
C HIS A 90 -2.23 -10.95 10.87
N ALA A 91 -0.95 -11.17 11.17
CA ALA A 91 -0.51 -12.13 12.17
C ALA A 91 -0.66 -11.62 13.62
N GLY A 92 -1.16 -10.38 13.83
CA GLY A 92 -1.30 -9.75 15.13
C GLY A 92 -0.03 -9.05 15.65
N ASN A 93 1.06 -9.05 14.89
CA ASN A 93 2.33 -8.41 15.24
C ASN A 93 2.32 -6.93 14.78
N HIS A 94 1.35 -6.13 15.26
CA HIS A 94 1.06 -4.81 14.72
C HIS A 94 2.28 -3.87 14.70
N GLU A 95 3.07 -3.80 15.77
CA GLU A 95 4.25 -2.92 15.82
C GLU A 95 5.32 -3.32 14.79
N LEU A 96 5.53 -4.62 14.59
CA LEU A 96 6.44 -5.11 13.56
C LEU A 96 5.87 -4.81 12.15
N GLY A 97 4.56 -4.97 11.98
CA GLY A 97 3.85 -4.59 10.75
C GLY A 97 4.06 -3.11 10.41
N PHE A 98 3.86 -2.22 11.38
CA PHE A 98 4.09 -0.78 11.21
C PHE A 98 5.55 -0.44 10.94
N HIS A 99 6.50 -1.16 11.56
CA HIS A 99 7.93 -0.98 11.26
C HIS A 99 8.21 -1.21 9.78
N TYR A 100 7.78 -2.33 9.22
CA TYR A 100 7.98 -2.64 7.81
C TYR A 100 7.22 -1.70 6.87
N LEU A 101 6.02 -1.26 7.22
CA LEU A 101 5.28 -0.29 6.39
C LEU A 101 5.94 1.09 6.38
N ARG A 102 6.55 1.53 7.49
CA ARG A 102 7.39 2.75 7.50
C ARG A 102 8.64 2.58 6.65
N GLU A 103 9.29 1.42 6.70
CA GLU A 103 10.40 1.08 5.80
C GLU A 103 9.95 1.17 4.34
N ALA A 104 8.78 0.61 4.00
CA ALA A 104 8.23 0.69 2.65
C ALA A 104 8.02 2.15 2.19
N CYS A 105 7.54 3.04 3.08
CA CYS A 105 7.41 4.46 2.78
C CYS A 105 8.76 5.08 2.43
N VAL A 106 9.79 4.84 3.25
CA VAL A 106 11.14 5.37 3.02
C VAL A 106 11.72 4.84 1.71
N LEU A 107 11.59 3.55 1.44
CA LEU A 107 12.07 2.94 0.19
C LEU A 107 11.35 3.52 -1.03
N CYS A 108 10.04 3.71 -0.95
CA CYS A 108 9.23 4.29 -2.03
C CYS A 108 9.64 5.74 -2.33
N ASP A 109 9.92 6.55 -1.29
CA ASP A 109 10.33 7.95 -1.43
C ASP A 109 11.71 8.11 -2.09
N HIS A 110 12.53 7.08 -2.06
CA HIS A 110 13.87 7.06 -2.69
C HIS A 110 13.88 6.54 -4.12
N LEU A 111 12.73 6.08 -4.64
CA LEU A 111 12.66 5.68 -6.04
C LEU A 111 12.82 6.89 -6.96
N GLU A 112 13.56 6.69 -8.04
CA GLU A 112 13.70 7.71 -9.10
C GLU A 112 12.36 7.94 -9.78
N TYR A 113 12.07 9.19 -10.08
CA TYR A 113 10.83 9.59 -10.74
C TYR A 113 10.61 8.84 -12.06
N SER A 114 9.37 8.39 -12.26
CA SER A 114 8.90 7.74 -13.48
C SER A 114 7.41 8.02 -13.70
N GLU A 115 6.96 8.03 -14.94
CA GLU A 115 5.54 8.10 -15.30
C GLU A 115 5.17 6.89 -16.18
N PRO A 116 4.26 6.04 -15.70
CA PRO A 116 3.62 6.05 -14.37
C PRO A 116 4.61 5.83 -13.22
N TRP A 117 4.18 6.13 -11.99
CA TRP A 117 5.00 5.88 -10.80
C TRP A 117 5.51 4.44 -10.76
N PRO A 118 6.77 4.21 -10.36
CA PRO A 118 7.36 2.87 -10.36
C PRO A 118 6.67 1.94 -9.37
N TRP A 119 6.05 2.48 -8.31
CA TRP A 119 5.19 1.75 -7.39
C TRP A 119 3.82 2.41 -7.29
N MET A 120 2.79 1.74 -7.83
CA MET A 120 1.44 2.29 -8.03
C MET A 120 0.54 2.27 -6.79
N HIS A 121 0.96 1.64 -5.70
CA HIS A 121 0.21 1.57 -4.45
C HIS A 121 1.01 2.26 -3.33
N PRO A 122 0.83 3.57 -3.11
CA PRO A 122 1.62 4.30 -2.12
C PRO A 122 1.56 3.62 -0.75
N PRO A 123 2.71 3.23 -0.16
CA PRO A 123 2.74 2.53 1.13
C PRO A 123 2.07 3.31 2.27
N ARG A 124 2.08 4.65 2.17
CA ARG A 124 1.41 5.55 3.14
C ARG A 124 -0.08 5.29 3.26
N HIS A 125 -0.74 4.82 2.20
CA HIS A 125 -2.16 4.53 2.24
C HIS A 125 -2.45 3.29 3.08
N ALA A 126 -1.65 2.23 2.93
CA ALA A 126 -1.76 1.03 3.74
C ALA A 126 -1.39 1.33 5.21
N LEU A 127 -0.25 1.99 5.43
CA LEU A 127 0.20 2.37 6.78
C LEU A 127 -0.85 3.23 7.49
N GLY A 128 -1.36 4.28 6.84
CA GLY A 128 -2.37 5.16 7.42
C GLY A 128 -3.67 4.43 7.76
N ALA A 129 -4.15 3.55 6.86
CA ALA A 129 -5.37 2.78 7.09
C ALA A 129 -5.25 1.84 8.30
N LEU A 130 -4.14 1.11 8.41
CA LEU A 130 -3.90 0.18 9.51
C LEU A 130 -3.61 0.91 10.83
N LEU A 131 -2.97 2.08 10.80
CA LEU A 131 -2.84 2.95 11.97
C LEU A 131 -4.21 3.44 12.46
N LEU A 132 -5.11 3.84 11.55
CA LEU A 132 -6.48 4.23 11.90
C LEU A 132 -7.28 3.07 12.49
N GLU A 133 -7.08 1.85 12.03
CA GLU A 133 -7.69 0.65 12.60
C GLU A 133 -7.25 0.43 14.06
N GLN A 134 -5.98 0.73 14.37
CA GLN A 134 -5.44 0.66 15.73
C GLN A 134 -5.63 1.96 16.54
N ASN A 135 -6.48 2.87 16.06
CA ASN A 135 -6.78 4.17 16.68
C ASN A 135 -5.55 5.09 16.87
N ARG A 136 -4.50 4.91 16.06
CA ARG A 136 -3.28 5.75 16.06
C ARG A 136 -3.45 6.95 15.13
N VAL A 137 -4.46 7.77 15.39
CA VAL A 137 -4.91 8.85 14.49
C VAL A 137 -3.85 9.93 14.30
N ASP A 138 -3.14 10.32 15.39
CA ASP A 138 -2.10 11.37 15.35
C ASP A 138 -0.91 10.97 14.45
N GLU A 139 -0.63 9.68 14.33
CA GLU A 139 0.40 9.18 13.44
C GLU A 139 -0.11 9.06 12.01
N ALA A 140 -1.30 8.51 11.84
CA ALA A 140 -1.91 8.32 10.52
C ALA A 140 -2.04 9.63 9.75
N ILE A 141 -2.48 10.71 10.41
CA ILE A 141 -2.68 12.02 9.77
C ILE A 141 -1.38 12.58 9.16
N ILE A 142 -0.23 12.31 9.78
CA ILE A 142 1.07 12.74 9.28
C ILE A 142 1.37 12.11 7.92
N HIS A 143 1.12 10.81 7.78
CA HIS A 143 1.36 10.07 6.53
C HIS A 143 0.46 10.55 5.39
N TYR A 144 -0.80 10.87 5.68
CA TYR A 144 -1.70 11.44 4.66
C TYR A 144 -1.32 12.87 4.28
N GLN A 145 -0.88 13.69 5.24
CA GLN A 145 -0.38 15.03 4.95
C GLN A 145 0.85 14.99 4.04
N ASP A 146 1.77 14.04 4.29
CA ASP A 146 2.94 13.83 3.45
C ASP A 146 2.54 13.45 2.03
N ASP A 147 1.65 12.46 1.89
CA ASP A 147 1.17 12.00 0.59
C ASP A 147 0.48 13.11 -0.21
N LEU A 148 -0.36 13.90 0.43
CA LEU A 148 -1.07 15.02 -0.19
C LEU A 148 -0.20 16.25 -0.45
N GLY A 149 1.03 16.30 0.09
CA GLY A 149 1.93 17.46 -0.03
C GLY A 149 1.56 18.63 0.89
N ILE A 150 0.69 18.43 1.87
CA ILE A 150 0.25 19.49 2.81
C ILE A 150 1.39 19.91 3.76
N GLY A 151 2.23 18.95 4.16
CA GLY A 151 3.30 19.17 5.14
C GLY A 151 4.63 19.67 4.54
N ASN A 152 4.80 19.70 3.21
CA ASN A 152 6.05 20.02 2.51
C ASN A 152 7.30 19.23 3.00
N ARG A 153 7.08 18.03 3.56
CA ARG A 153 8.16 17.16 4.06
C ARG A 153 8.76 16.25 2.97
N LEU A 154 8.03 16.06 1.88
CA LEU A 154 8.45 15.25 0.73
C LEU A 154 8.72 16.11 -0.48
N PRO A 155 9.63 15.68 -1.38
CA PRO A 155 9.79 16.30 -2.69
C PRO A 155 8.49 16.14 -3.51
N ARG A 156 8.24 17.10 -4.41
CA ARG A 156 7.00 17.13 -5.21
C ARG A 156 6.73 15.84 -5.98
N CYS A 157 7.76 15.16 -6.44
CA CYS A 157 7.66 13.90 -7.20
C CYS A 157 7.16 12.72 -6.35
N ALA A 158 7.30 12.79 -5.01
CA ALA A 158 6.81 11.78 -4.08
C ALA A 158 5.44 12.14 -3.45
N GLN A 159 4.83 13.26 -3.87
CA GLN A 159 3.52 13.70 -3.40
C GLN A 159 2.43 13.31 -4.39
N HIS A 160 1.24 13.02 -3.89
CA HIS A 160 0.05 12.67 -4.67
C HIS A 160 -1.12 13.63 -4.35
N PRO A 161 -1.02 14.94 -4.67
CA PRO A 161 -2.09 15.89 -4.40
C PRO A 161 -3.42 15.44 -5.02
N ASN A 162 -4.50 15.64 -4.30
CA ASN A 162 -5.85 15.23 -4.70
C ASN A 162 -6.02 13.71 -4.89
N ASN A 163 -5.11 12.89 -4.40
CA ASN A 163 -5.33 11.45 -4.41
C ASN A 163 -6.53 11.10 -3.52
N ILE A 164 -7.56 10.50 -4.11
CA ILE A 164 -8.83 10.21 -3.43
C ILE A 164 -8.65 9.36 -2.17
N TRP A 165 -7.72 8.40 -2.18
CA TRP A 165 -7.48 7.50 -1.04
C TRP A 165 -6.84 8.25 0.12
N ALA A 166 -5.84 9.10 -0.17
CA ALA A 166 -5.21 9.94 0.84
C ALA A 166 -6.16 11.01 1.38
N LEU A 167 -6.96 11.65 0.52
CA LEU A 167 -8.00 12.61 0.93
C LEU A 167 -9.02 11.96 1.87
N HIS A 168 -9.47 10.74 1.56
CA HIS A 168 -10.40 10.00 2.41
C HIS A 168 -9.80 9.73 3.79
N GLY A 169 -8.58 9.18 3.84
CA GLY A 169 -7.90 8.90 5.11
C GLY A 169 -7.59 10.15 5.91
N TYR A 170 -7.18 11.23 5.26
CA TYR A 170 -6.94 12.52 5.90
C TYR A 170 -8.21 13.11 6.49
N HIS A 171 -9.30 13.10 5.74
CA HIS A 171 -10.61 13.55 6.21
C HIS A 171 -11.10 12.73 7.42
N GLU A 172 -10.96 11.39 7.38
CA GLU A 172 -11.28 10.52 8.51
C GLU A 172 -10.45 10.88 9.76
N CYS A 173 -9.14 11.14 9.61
CA CYS A 173 -8.29 11.60 10.72
C CYS A 173 -8.79 12.90 11.33
N LEU A 174 -9.11 13.90 10.49
CA LEU A 174 -9.59 15.19 10.95
C LEU A 174 -10.88 15.08 11.76
N LEU A 175 -11.83 14.26 11.30
CA LEU A 175 -13.07 14.00 12.04
C LEU A 175 -12.82 13.33 13.39
N ARG A 176 -11.94 12.31 13.43
CA ARG A 176 -11.59 11.60 14.68
C ARG A 176 -10.84 12.49 15.68
N LEU A 177 -10.10 13.50 15.19
CA LEU A 177 -9.39 14.48 16.01
C LEU A 177 -10.27 15.72 16.34
N GLU A 178 -11.56 15.66 16.04
CA GLU A 178 -12.52 16.77 16.25
C GLU A 178 -12.13 18.08 15.56
N ARG A 179 -11.29 18.02 14.51
CA ARG A 179 -10.85 19.16 13.70
C ARG A 179 -11.87 19.43 12.60
N HIS A 180 -13.08 19.82 13.00
CA HIS A 180 -14.24 19.94 12.11
C HIS A 180 -14.07 21.03 11.03
N ASP A 181 -13.43 22.15 11.35
CA ASP A 181 -13.18 23.23 10.38
C ASP A 181 -12.22 22.78 9.28
N ASP A 182 -11.16 22.07 9.64
CA ASP A 182 -10.21 21.50 8.68
C ASP A 182 -10.85 20.38 7.83
N ALA A 183 -11.68 19.56 8.45
CA ALA A 183 -12.44 18.52 7.74
C ALA A 183 -13.41 19.14 6.73
N ALA A 184 -14.10 20.22 7.11
CA ALA A 184 -14.98 20.96 6.21
C ALA A 184 -14.21 21.62 5.06
N ALA A 185 -12.99 22.12 5.31
CA ALA A 185 -12.14 22.73 4.30
C ALA A 185 -11.67 21.74 3.22
N ILE A 186 -11.35 20.48 3.59
CA ILE A 186 -10.89 19.45 2.64
C ILE A 186 -12.02 18.70 1.93
N LYS A 187 -13.23 18.73 2.51
CA LYS A 187 -14.39 17.96 2.02
C LYS A 187 -14.74 18.24 0.56
N PRO A 188 -14.74 19.52 0.07
CA PRO A 188 -15.04 19.77 -1.36
C PRO A 188 -14.09 19.05 -2.32
N SER A 189 -12.79 19.02 -2.03
CA SER A 189 -11.80 18.30 -2.86
C SER A 189 -12.04 16.79 -2.82
N LEU A 190 -12.39 16.25 -1.63
CA LEU A 190 -12.73 14.83 -1.52
C LEU A 190 -13.99 14.50 -2.34
N ASP A 191 -15.03 15.32 -2.25
CA ASP A 191 -16.30 15.10 -2.97
C ASP A 191 -16.12 15.20 -4.50
N GLU A 192 -15.29 16.13 -4.96
CA GLU A 192 -14.93 16.25 -6.37
C GLU A 192 -14.26 14.95 -6.87
N MET A 193 -13.26 14.44 -6.11
CA MET A 193 -12.56 13.21 -6.50
C MET A 193 -13.47 11.97 -6.43
N ILE A 194 -14.37 11.89 -5.45
CA ILE A 194 -15.40 10.84 -5.37
C ILE A 194 -16.33 10.91 -6.59
N GLY A 195 -16.74 12.12 -7.00
CA GLY A 195 -17.58 12.32 -8.18
C GLY A 195 -16.96 11.86 -9.50
N HIS A 196 -15.64 11.77 -9.58
CA HIS A 196 -14.89 11.25 -10.73
C HIS A 196 -14.60 9.74 -10.62
N SER A 197 -14.92 9.09 -9.50
CA SER A 197 -14.69 7.67 -9.29
C SER A 197 -15.93 6.84 -9.60
N ASP A 198 -15.75 5.72 -10.28
CA ASP A 198 -16.75 4.67 -10.46
C ASP A 198 -16.75 3.64 -9.33
N THR A 199 -15.85 3.81 -8.36
CA THR A 199 -15.63 2.91 -7.23
C THR A 199 -16.03 3.59 -5.92
N ASN A 200 -16.76 2.88 -5.07
CA ASN A 200 -17.08 3.36 -3.73
C ASN A 200 -15.84 3.31 -2.82
N ILE A 201 -15.32 4.47 -2.47
CA ILE A 201 -14.16 4.60 -1.59
C ILE A 201 -14.63 4.69 -0.13
N ILE A 202 -14.35 3.65 0.64
CA ILE A 202 -14.76 3.52 2.05
C ILE A 202 -13.60 3.56 3.04
N SER A 203 -12.38 3.50 2.56
CA SER A 203 -11.15 3.55 3.34
C SER A 203 -9.99 4.01 2.47
N SER A 204 -8.91 4.48 3.05
CA SER A 204 -7.68 4.84 2.33
C SER A 204 -6.91 3.62 1.79
N CYS A 205 -7.19 2.44 2.30
CA CYS A 205 -6.69 1.15 1.79
C CYS A 205 -7.67 0.05 2.18
N CYS A 206 -7.90 -0.91 1.25
CA CYS A 206 -8.69 -2.10 1.53
C CYS A 206 -7.92 -3.18 2.33
N CYS A 207 -6.67 -2.93 2.70
CA CYS A 207 -5.88 -3.74 3.64
C CYS A 207 -6.43 -3.67 5.07
N ARG A 208 -7.17 -2.61 5.40
CA ARG A 208 -7.94 -2.49 6.62
C ARG A 208 -9.13 -3.43 6.57
N GLY A 209 -9.29 -4.27 7.60
CA GLY A 209 -10.43 -5.17 7.72
C GLY A 209 -11.75 -4.39 7.60
N MET A 210 -12.63 -4.85 6.71
CA MET A 210 -13.99 -4.31 6.67
C MET A 210 -14.69 -4.81 7.92
N GLN A 211 -14.82 -3.96 8.95
CA GLN A 211 -15.80 -4.21 9.99
C GLN A 211 -17.16 -4.18 9.29
N ALA A 212 -17.81 -5.35 9.22
CA ALA A 212 -19.19 -5.43 8.79
C ALA A 212 -20.01 -4.55 9.73
N SER A 213 -20.52 -3.45 9.20
CA SER A 213 -21.47 -2.55 9.85
C SER A 213 -22.84 -3.21 9.90
#